data_69cc6d63b280a26bfe141c9b4d47304e
#
_entry.id   69cc6d63b280a26bfe141c9b4d47304e
#
_cell.length_a   1.000
_cell.length_b   1.000
_cell.length_c   1.000
_cell.angle_alpha   90.00
_cell.angle_beta   90.00
_cell.angle_gamma   90.00
#
_symmetry.space_group_name_H-M   'P 1'
#
loop_
_entity.id
_entity.type
_entity.pdbx_description
1 polymer ?
#
loop_
_entity_poly.entity_id
_entity_poly.type
_entity_poly.pdbx_seq_one_letter_code
_entity_poly.pdbx_strand_id
1 'polypeptide(L)'
;MEKKAYLPPKLLFNGQLQTIYPALFRKIKLLTPYVHERIITQDQDFLDLFWMKQKSKKLVIISHGLEGNADRAYVKGMANAHFSESFDVLAWNYRGCSDQINNLPKMYHSGATEDLLAVVNHAEKDYHEIYLIGFSLGANLTLKFLGEQGAYKNVKKACAIAAPLDLKSGSLHLNTPKNYLYQRRFMRSLKKKARAKHAQYPELFDLKKLENIHTIYDFDNLITAPIHGFEHAEDYYEKCSAKNFLENIQIPTQILNAMNDPFLTPKILNKSIAGHSDHVSYQITSQGGHCGYPNFTAKTYWSEAFAVNYFKS
;
A
#
# COMPACT_ATOMS: atom_id res chain seq x y z
N MET A 1 -25.49 10.63 4.07
CA MET A 1 -25.02 11.43 2.90
C MET A 1 -24.91 10.50 1.70
N GLU A 2 -25.59 10.81 0.59
CA GLU A 2 -25.41 10.05 -0.66
C GLU A 2 -23.94 10.09 -1.06
N LYS A 3 -23.31 8.90 -1.19
CA LYS A 3 -21.93 8.78 -1.68
C LYS A 3 -21.93 9.19 -3.15
N LYS A 4 -21.54 10.44 -3.46
CA LYS A 4 -21.40 10.89 -4.86
C LYS A 4 -20.53 9.90 -5.61
N ALA A 5 -21.06 9.31 -6.69
CA ALA A 5 -20.32 8.41 -7.55
C ALA A 5 -19.07 9.14 -8.12
N TYR A 6 -17.96 8.43 -8.20
CA TYR A 6 -16.78 8.99 -8.86
C TYR A 6 -17.01 9.11 -10.37
N LEU A 7 -16.77 10.29 -10.90
CA LEU A 7 -16.80 10.58 -12.34
C LEU A 7 -15.42 11.10 -12.76
N PRO A 8 -14.69 10.37 -13.64
CA PRO A 8 -13.39 10.79 -14.10
C PRO A 8 -13.48 12.00 -15.06
N PRO A 9 -12.40 12.80 -15.19
CA PRO A 9 -12.28 13.76 -16.28
C PRO A 9 -12.43 13.08 -17.63
N LYS A 10 -13.19 13.69 -18.58
CA LYS A 10 -13.49 13.11 -19.91
C LYS A 10 -12.24 12.64 -20.68
N LEU A 11 -11.11 13.35 -20.54
CA LEU A 11 -9.83 12.99 -21.17
C LEU A 11 -9.21 11.70 -20.59
N LEU A 12 -9.60 11.28 -19.41
CA LEU A 12 -9.09 10.08 -18.74
C LEU A 12 -10.16 8.96 -18.78
N PHE A 13 -10.53 8.57 -19.99
CA PHE A 13 -11.69 7.72 -20.27
C PHE A 13 -11.50 6.23 -19.95
N ASN A 14 -10.30 5.79 -19.55
CA ASN A 14 -10.03 4.39 -19.20
C ASN A 14 -9.11 4.26 -17.97
N GLY A 15 -9.04 3.05 -17.40
CA GLY A 15 -8.26 2.75 -16.19
C GLY A 15 -6.76 2.96 -16.36
N GLN A 16 -6.21 2.73 -17.55
CA GLN A 16 -4.79 2.96 -17.83
C GLN A 16 -4.43 4.45 -17.70
N LEU A 17 -5.20 5.32 -18.37
CA LEU A 17 -5.00 6.77 -18.29
C LEU A 17 -5.22 7.29 -16.87
N GLN A 18 -6.24 6.77 -16.16
CA GLN A 18 -6.53 7.14 -14.78
C GLN A 18 -5.43 6.69 -13.80
N THR A 19 -4.66 5.65 -14.16
CA THR A 19 -3.51 5.17 -13.39
C THR A 19 -2.24 5.94 -13.71
N ILE A 20 -1.96 6.11 -14.99
CA ILE A 20 -0.69 6.69 -15.48
C ILE A 20 -0.63 8.19 -15.23
N TYR A 21 -1.72 8.91 -15.54
CA TYR A 21 -1.74 10.37 -15.44
C TYR A 21 -1.34 10.89 -14.05
N PRO A 22 -1.95 10.43 -12.93
CA PRO A 22 -1.55 10.88 -11.60
C PRO A 22 -0.10 10.50 -11.26
N ALA A 23 0.34 9.33 -11.71
CA ALA A 23 1.69 8.85 -11.42
C ALA A 23 2.79 9.67 -12.10
N LEU A 24 2.53 10.27 -13.26
CA LEU A 24 3.50 11.02 -14.04
C LEU A 24 3.37 12.54 -13.87
N PHE A 25 2.15 13.05 -13.76
CA PHE A 25 1.89 14.50 -13.87
C PHE A 25 1.41 15.16 -12.60
N ARG A 26 0.89 14.38 -11.64
CA ARG A 26 0.43 14.97 -10.38
C ARG A 26 1.62 15.38 -9.51
N LYS A 27 1.74 16.68 -9.26
CA LYS A 27 2.73 17.24 -8.33
C LYS A 27 2.01 17.78 -7.09
N ILE A 28 2.42 17.33 -5.92
CA ILE A 28 1.85 17.74 -4.63
C ILE A 28 2.93 18.41 -3.80
N LYS A 29 2.64 19.66 -3.41
CA LYS A 29 3.38 20.34 -2.34
C LYS A 29 2.66 20.07 -1.03
N LEU A 30 3.39 19.63 -0.01
CA LEU A 30 2.84 19.42 1.32
C LEU A 30 2.42 20.74 1.96
N LEU A 31 1.34 20.72 2.74
CA LEU A 31 0.87 21.88 3.51
C LEU A 31 1.86 22.29 4.59
N THR A 32 2.55 21.32 5.16
CA THR A 32 3.73 21.51 6.02
C THR A 32 4.80 20.50 5.62
N PRO A 33 6.09 20.82 5.67
CA PRO A 33 7.16 19.87 5.39
C PRO A 33 7.08 18.64 6.31
N TYR A 34 7.50 17.49 5.82
CA TYR A 34 7.68 16.33 6.67
C TYR A 34 8.80 16.56 7.68
N VAL A 35 8.55 16.11 8.90
CA VAL A 35 9.60 15.91 9.90
C VAL A 35 10.00 14.44 9.82
N HIS A 36 11.25 14.19 9.47
CA HIS A 36 11.79 12.83 9.35
C HIS A 36 12.21 12.30 10.73
N GLU A 37 11.87 11.06 11.00
CA GLU A 37 12.29 10.29 12.16
C GLU A 37 12.68 8.88 11.72
N ARG A 38 13.72 8.31 12.30
CA ARG A 38 14.10 6.91 12.08
C ARG A 38 13.88 6.13 13.36
N ILE A 39 13.17 5.00 13.25
CA ILE A 39 13.00 4.07 14.36
C ILE A 39 13.79 2.79 14.09
N ILE A 40 14.26 2.16 15.16
CA ILE A 40 14.91 0.85 15.11
C ILE A 40 13.86 -0.22 15.37
N THR A 41 13.81 -1.21 14.49
CA THR A 41 12.91 -2.37 14.61
C THR A 41 13.44 -3.39 15.62
N GLN A 42 12.60 -4.32 16.05
CA GLN A 42 12.97 -5.34 17.03
C GLN A 42 14.17 -6.19 16.57
N ASP A 43 14.28 -6.43 15.27
CA ASP A 43 15.40 -7.18 14.66
C ASP A 43 16.64 -6.30 14.34
N GLN A 44 16.73 -5.09 14.90
CA GLN A 44 17.84 -4.16 14.75
C GLN A 44 18.03 -3.60 13.33
N ASP A 45 17.00 -3.60 12.52
CA ASP A 45 16.94 -2.83 11.27
C ASP A 45 16.30 -1.46 11.52
N PHE A 46 15.92 -0.73 10.49
CA PHE A 46 15.29 0.58 10.65
C PHE A 46 14.11 0.79 9.71
N LEU A 47 13.20 1.69 10.13
CA LEU A 47 12.14 2.26 9.30
C LEU A 47 12.20 3.78 9.37
N ASP A 48 11.99 4.45 8.25
CA ASP A 48 11.92 5.91 8.17
C ASP A 48 10.46 6.37 8.19
N LEU A 49 10.18 7.26 9.11
CA LEU A 49 8.88 7.86 9.41
C LEU A 49 8.88 9.33 8.98
N PHE A 50 7.75 9.80 8.43
CA PHE A 50 7.59 11.14 7.88
C PHE A 50 6.32 11.78 8.44
N TRP A 51 6.49 12.66 9.40
CA TRP A 51 5.44 13.26 10.19
C TRP A 51 4.96 14.61 9.65
N MET A 52 3.64 14.82 9.68
CA MET A 52 3.02 16.15 9.65
C MET A 52 2.23 16.30 10.94
N LYS A 53 2.68 17.17 11.85
CA LYS A 53 2.09 17.36 13.19
C LYS A 53 1.49 18.76 13.33
N GLN A 54 0.28 18.85 13.89
CA GLN A 54 -0.43 20.07 14.25
C GLN A 54 -1.07 19.97 15.64
N LYS A 55 -0.55 19.06 16.49
CA LYS A 55 -1.02 18.78 17.86
C LYS A 55 -2.43 18.16 17.90
N SER A 56 -2.80 17.40 16.90
CA SER A 56 -4.03 16.61 16.88
C SER A 56 -3.93 15.42 17.83
N LYS A 57 -5.08 14.97 18.37
CA LYS A 57 -5.19 13.68 19.07
C LYS A 57 -5.41 12.51 18.13
N LYS A 58 -5.74 12.79 16.86
CA LYS A 58 -6.03 11.82 15.81
C LYS A 58 -4.84 11.70 14.86
N LEU A 59 -4.41 10.49 14.61
CA LEU A 59 -3.32 10.19 13.70
C LEU A 59 -3.79 9.36 12.52
N VAL A 60 -3.39 9.72 11.31
CA VAL A 60 -3.52 8.85 10.14
C VAL A 60 -2.15 8.29 9.76
N ILE A 61 -2.00 6.96 9.73
CA ILE A 61 -0.81 6.25 9.25
C ILE A 61 -1.06 5.82 7.80
N ILE A 62 -0.13 6.17 6.88
CA ILE A 62 -0.27 5.91 5.45
C ILE A 62 0.81 4.93 4.97
N SER A 63 0.37 3.76 4.50
CA SER A 63 1.20 2.70 3.92
C SER A 63 1.16 2.76 2.39
N HIS A 64 2.32 2.95 1.75
CA HIS A 64 2.42 3.11 0.30
C HIS A 64 2.32 1.78 -0.48
N GLY A 65 2.22 1.84 -1.81
CA GLY A 65 2.21 0.67 -2.69
C GLY A 65 3.60 0.17 -3.09
N LEU A 66 3.63 -0.89 -3.91
CA LEU A 66 4.86 -1.52 -4.43
C LEU A 66 5.81 -0.48 -5.03
N GLU A 67 7.08 -0.51 -4.59
CA GLU A 67 8.14 0.41 -5.03
C GLU A 67 7.76 1.91 -4.85
N GLY A 68 6.91 2.18 -3.86
CA GLY A 68 6.57 3.54 -3.44
C GLY A 68 7.49 4.06 -2.34
N ASN A 69 7.10 5.22 -1.80
CA ASN A 69 7.65 5.86 -0.60
C ASN A 69 6.71 7.00 -0.16
N ALA A 70 7.03 7.67 0.94
CA ALA A 70 6.26 8.80 1.48
C ALA A 70 6.15 9.98 0.51
N ASP A 71 7.07 10.11 -0.45
CA ASP A 71 7.09 11.22 -1.43
C ASP A 71 6.18 11.01 -2.64
N ARG A 72 5.53 9.86 -2.78
CA ARG A 72 4.61 9.64 -3.90
C ARG A 72 3.42 10.60 -3.85
N ALA A 73 3.01 11.10 -5.03
CA ALA A 73 1.94 12.09 -5.12
C ALA A 73 0.62 11.65 -4.46
N TYR A 74 0.27 10.34 -4.54
CA TYR A 74 -0.92 9.82 -3.88
C TYR A 74 -0.79 9.76 -2.35
N VAL A 75 0.43 9.53 -1.82
CA VAL A 75 0.71 9.58 -0.38
C VAL A 75 0.63 11.03 0.11
N LYS A 76 1.34 11.96 -0.54
CA LYS A 76 1.30 13.40 -0.20
C LYS A 76 -0.10 14.00 -0.32
N GLY A 77 -0.86 13.60 -1.35
CA GLY A 77 -2.24 14.06 -1.52
C GLY A 77 -3.14 13.61 -0.38
N MET A 78 -3.04 12.33 0.00
CA MET A 78 -3.77 11.77 1.12
C MET A 78 -3.33 12.40 2.45
N ALA A 79 -2.03 12.65 2.62
CA ALA A 79 -1.48 13.34 3.79
C ALA A 79 -2.06 14.75 3.92
N ASN A 80 -2.03 15.55 2.86
CA ASN A 80 -2.61 16.89 2.86
C ASN A 80 -4.12 16.87 3.14
N ALA A 81 -4.86 15.94 2.56
CA ALA A 81 -6.31 15.85 2.75
C ALA A 81 -6.68 15.60 4.22
N HIS A 82 -5.95 14.73 4.93
CA HIS A 82 -6.21 14.46 6.33
C HIS A 82 -5.66 15.57 7.23
N PHE A 83 -4.50 16.11 6.91
CA PHE A 83 -3.92 17.23 7.65
C PHE A 83 -4.83 18.46 7.64
N SER A 84 -5.46 18.79 6.50
CA SER A 84 -6.44 19.89 6.41
C SER A 84 -7.71 19.67 7.23
N GLU A 85 -7.99 18.44 7.66
CA GLU A 85 -9.14 18.03 8.47
C GLU A 85 -8.76 17.71 9.92
N SER A 86 -7.69 18.35 10.38
CA SER A 86 -7.22 18.30 11.77
C SER A 86 -6.74 16.93 12.25
N PHE A 87 -6.21 16.09 11.35
CA PHE A 87 -5.45 14.91 11.73
C PHE A 87 -3.96 15.23 11.69
N ASP A 88 -3.19 14.68 12.61
CA ASP A 88 -1.76 14.48 12.39
C ASP A 88 -1.57 13.33 11.40
N VAL A 89 -0.48 13.33 10.65
CA VAL A 89 -0.22 12.34 9.62
C VAL A 89 1.17 11.74 9.79
N LEU A 90 1.25 10.43 9.62
CA LEU A 90 2.47 9.65 9.56
C LEU A 90 2.51 8.85 8.25
N ALA A 91 3.31 9.25 7.29
CA ALA A 91 3.71 8.39 6.18
C ALA A 91 5.02 7.68 6.56
N TRP A 92 5.23 6.46 6.07
CA TRP A 92 6.44 5.71 6.38
C TRP A 92 6.96 4.95 5.15
N ASN A 93 8.24 4.66 5.16
CA ASN A 93 8.89 3.89 4.10
C ASN A 93 9.17 2.48 4.58
N TYR A 94 8.84 1.49 3.74
CA TYR A 94 9.21 0.11 3.95
C TYR A 94 10.73 -0.09 3.87
N ARG A 95 11.22 -1.21 4.40
CA ARG A 95 12.63 -1.60 4.30
C ARG A 95 13.11 -1.52 2.84
N GLY A 96 14.21 -0.82 2.60
CA GLY A 96 14.76 -0.61 1.27
C GLY A 96 13.97 0.35 0.37
N CYS A 97 12.99 1.10 0.89
CA CYS A 97 12.24 2.13 0.15
C CYS A 97 12.66 3.57 0.49
N SER A 98 13.65 3.74 1.36
CA SER A 98 14.30 5.02 1.65
C SER A 98 15.52 5.26 0.76
N ASP A 99 16.16 6.43 0.90
CA ASP A 99 17.42 6.74 0.20
C ASP A 99 18.55 5.77 0.60
N GLN A 100 18.58 5.41 1.88
CA GLN A 100 19.45 4.36 2.39
C GLN A 100 18.73 3.02 2.35
N ILE A 101 19.38 1.98 1.79
CA ILE A 101 18.87 0.61 1.86
C ILE A 101 18.97 0.11 3.31
N ASN A 102 17.98 -0.64 3.75
CA ASN A 102 17.96 -1.23 5.10
C ASN A 102 19.13 -2.16 5.36
N ASN A 103 19.49 -2.37 6.63
CA ASN A 103 20.72 -3.08 7.01
C ASN A 103 20.62 -4.60 6.82
N LEU A 104 19.51 -5.21 7.18
CA LEU A 104 19.36 -6.67 7.18
C LEU A 104 19.12 -7.26 5.78
N PRO A 105 19.34 -8.58 5.58
CA PRO A 105 19.02 -9.28 4.33
C PRO A 105 17.56 -9.10 3.90
N LYS A 106 16.63 -9.15 4.84
CA LYS A 106 15.19 -8.98 4.60
C LYS A 106 14.90 -7.64 3.94
N MET A 107 14.05 -7.66 2.93
CA MET A 107 13.44 -6.49 2.31
C MET A 107 11.98 -6.40 2.74
N TYR A 108 11.20 -5.47 2.21
CA TYR A 108 9.78 -5.47 2.42
C TYR A 108 9.06 -6.48 1.53
N HIS A 109 7.89 -6.93 1.97
CA HIS A 109 6.96 -7.74 1.17
C HIS A 109 5.50 -7.45 1.55
N SER A 110 4.55 -8.00 0.78
CA SER A 110 3.12 -7.67 0.95
C SER A 110 2.50 -8.15 2.28
N GLY A 111 3.21 -8.96 3.04
CA GLY A 111 2.76 -9.50 4.32
C GLY A 111 3.63 -9.11 5.51
N ALA A 112 4.54 -8.14 5.39
CA ALA A 112 5.46 -7.69 6.46
C ALA A 112 4.72 -6.89 7.55
N THR A 113 3.76 -7.51 8.23
CA THR A 113 2.90 -6.88 9.23
C THR A 113 3.64 -6.51 10.51
N GLU A 114 4.77 -7.15 10.78
CA GLU A 114 5.69 -6.81 11.86
C GLU A 114 6.25 -5.38 11.75
N ASP A 115 6.50 -4.91 10.54
CA ASP A 115 6.97 -3.54 10.31
C ASP A 115 5.86 -2.52 10.55
N LEU A 116 4.64 -2.80 10.08
CA LEU A 116 3.48 -1.94 10.39
C LEU A 116 3.16 -1.95 11.88
N LEU A 117 3.29 -3.09 12.56
CA LEU A 117 3.14 -3.18 14.02
C LEU A 117 4.17 -2.30 14.74
N ALA A 118 5.43 -2.30 14.28
CA ALA A 118 6.46 -1.44 14.86
C ALA A 118 6.12 0.05 14.71
N VAL A 119 5.58 0.46 13.55
CA VAL A 119 5.12 1.84 13.29
C VAL A 119 3.93 2.20 14.20
N VAL A 120 2.93 1.32 14.32
CA VAL A 120 1.75 1.55 15.17
C VAL A 120 2.15 1.62 16.64
N ASN A 121 2.96 0.69 17.14
CA ASN A 121 3.45 0.68 18.52
C ASN A 121 4.27 1.94 18.86
N HIS A 122 5.04 2.46 17.89
CA HIS A 122 5.75 3.72 18.07
C HIS A 122 4.78 4.90 18.18
N ALA A 123 3.76 4.94 17.32
CA ALA A 123 2.75 6.00 17.31
C ALA A 123 1.84 5.99 18.55
N GLU A 124 1.54 4.81 19.11
CA GLU A 124 0.68 4.66 20.30
C GLU A 124 1.22 5.31 21.59
N LYS A 125 2.50 5.65 21.62
CA LYS A 125 3.09 6.40 22.72
C LYS A 125 2.45 7.78 22.89
N ASP A 126 2.03 8.38 21.75
CA ASP A 126 1.49 9.74 21.71
C ASP A 126 0.02 9.80 21.26
N TYR A 127 -0.52 8.73 20.61
CA TYR A 127 -1.84 8.75 19.99
C TYR A 127 -2.72 7.57 20.43
N HIS A 128 -3.96 7.87 20.81
CA HIS A 128 -4.98 6.87 21.18
C HIS A 128 -6.11 6.76 20.14
N GLU A 129 -6.09 7.59 19.10
CA GLU A 129 -7.00 7.54 17.95
C GLU A 129 -6.18 7.44 16.67
N ILE A 130 -5.90 6.22 16.24
CA ILE A 130 -5.10 5.91 15.04
C ILE A 130 -6.02 5.42 13.93
N TYR A 131 -5.78 5.88 12.73
CA TYR A 131 -6.48 5.51 11.51
C TYR A 131 -5.47 5.01 10.48
N LEU A 132 -5.77 3.89 9.82
CA LEU A 132 -4.83 3.28 8.87
C LEU A 132 -5.30 3.48 7.44
N ILE A 133 -4.41 3.91 6.55
CA ILE A 133 -4.62 3.95 5.10
C ILE A 133 -3.55 3.13 4.41
N GLY A 134 -3.99 2.19 3.58
CA GLY A 134 -3.10 1.42 2.72
C GLY A 134 -3.42 1.62 1.24
N PHE A 135 -2.37 1.70 0.41
CA PHE A 135 -2.50 1.75 -1.05
C PHE A 135 -1.88 0.51 -1.69
N SER A 136 -2.63 -0.18 -2.57
CA SER A 136 -2.12 -1.32 -3.34
C SER A 136 -1.48 -2.39 -2.42
N LEU A 137 -0.19 -2.65 -2.52
CA LEU A 137 0.55 -3.50 -1.58
C LEU A 137 0.31 -3.09 -0.11
N GLY A 138 0.35 -1.79 0.17
CA GLY A 138 0.06 -1.27 1.52
C GLY A 138 -1.39 -1.50 1.95
N ALA A 139 -2.34 -1.60 1.02
CA ALA A 139 -3.71 -1.97 1.33
C ALA A 139 -3.80 -3.45 1.75
N ASN A 140 -3.13 -4.36 1.02
CA ASN A 140 -3.02 -5.75 1.41
C ASN A 140 -2.36 -5.90 2.80
N LEU A 141 -1.24 -5.20 3.02
CA LEU A 141 -0.52 -5.19 4.29
C LEU A 141 -1.41 -4.74 5.45
N THR A 142 -2.15 -3.62 5.27
CA THR A 142 -3.06 -3.08 6.28
C THR A 142 -4.18 -4.06 6.62
N LEU A 143 -4.80 -4.68 5.60
CA LEU A 143 -5.88 -5.64 5.81
C LEU A 143 -5.38 -6.92 6.52
N LYS A 144 -4.23 -7.46 6.11
CA LYS A 144 -3.61 -8.61 6.77
C LYS A 144 -3.28 -8.28 8.22
N PHE A 145 -2.65 -7.13 8.49
CA PHE A 145 -2.35 -6.65 9.84
C PHE A 145 -3.60 -6.63 10.72
N LEU A 146 -4.68 -6.04 10.25
CA LEU A 146 -5.93 -5.96 11.01
C LEU A 146 -6.56 -7.33 11.28
N GLY A 147 -6.49 -8.25 10.31
CA GLY A 147 -7.01 -9.61 10.50
C GLY A 147 -6.15 -10.47 11.42
N GLU A 148 -4.84 -10.21 11.51
CA GLU A 148 -3.94 -10.87 12.46
C GLU A 148 -4.09 -10.32 13.89
N GLN A 149 -4.28 -9.00 14.04
CA GLN A 149 -4.38 -8.34 15.33
C GLN A 149 -5.81 -8.40 15.91
N GLY A 150 -6.84 -8.59 15.07
CA GLY A 150 -8.24 -8.56 15.49
C GLY A 150 -8.62 -7.18 16.04
N ALA A 151 -9.07 -7.11 17.29
CA ALA A 151 -9.44 -5.87 17.97
C ALA A 151 -8.18 -5.14 18.48
N TYR A 152 -7.69 -4.16 17.74
CA TYR A 152 -6.55 -3.34 18.16
C TYR A 152 -7.03 -2.01 18.76
N LYS A 153 -6.85 -1.85 20.09
CA LYS A 153 -7.53 -0.82 20.92
C LYS A 153 -7.44 0.60 20.38
N ASN A 154 -6.28 1.01 19.89
CA ASN A 154 -6.04 2.41 19.50
C ASN A 154 -6.29 2.64 17.99
N VAL A 155 -6.43 1.59 17.18
CA VAL A 155 -6.84 1.71 15.77
C VAL A 155 -8.36 1.78 15.69
N LYS A 156 -8.90 2.88 15.17
CA LYS A 156 -10.35 3.17 15.14
C LYS A 156 -11.01 2.77 13.83
N LYS A 157 -10.38 3.06 12.70
CA LYS A 157 -10.87 2.71 11.35
C LYS A 157 -9.70 2.50 10.40
N ALA A 158 -9.97 1.80 9.30
CA ALA A 158 -9.00 1.63 8.21
C ALA A 158 -9.64 1.82 6.83
N CYS A 159 -8.84 2.30 5.87
CA CYS A 159 -9.23 2.42 4.47
C CYS A 159 -8.17 1.80 3.57
N ALA A 160 -8.52 0.73 2.86
CA ALA A 160 -7.65 0.01 1.93
C ALA A 160 -8.02 0.37 0.50
N ILE A 161 -7.12 1.04 -0.24
CA ILE A 161 -7.38 1.58 -1.58
C ILE A 161 -6.62 0.78 -2.63
N ALA A 162 -7.32 0.32 -3.67
CA ALA A 162 -6.79 -0.51 -4.75
C ALA A 162 -6.14 -1.81 -4.23
N ALA A 163 -6.81 -2.49 -3.30
CA ALA A 163 -6.29 -3.65 -2.58
C ALA A 163 -6.23 -4.91 -3.45
N PRO A 164 -5.03 -5.49 -3.70
CA PRO A 164 -4.89 -6.78 -4.42
C PRO A 164 -5.11 -7.95 -3.45
N LEU A 165 -6.37 -8.18 -3.04
CA LEU A 165 -6.73 -9.15 -2.00
C LEU A 165 -6.22 -10.59 -2.23
N ASP A 166 -5.94 -10.95 -3.47
CA ASP A 166 -5.34 -12.24 -3.89
C ASP A 166 -4.04 -11.92 -4.64
N LEU A 167 -2.90 -12.05 -3.95
CA LEU A 167 -1.58 -11.69 -4.47
C LEU A 167 -1.18 -12.53 -5.69
N LYS A 168 -1.50 -13.83 -5.70
CA LYS A 168 -1.21 -14.71 -6.85
C LYS A 168 -1.93 -14.21 -8.09
N SER A 169 -3.23 -13.97 -8.01
CA SER A 169 -4.00 -13.50 -9.17
C SER A 169 -3.55 -12.12 -9.65
N GLY A 170 -3.19 -11.22 -8.73
CA GLY A 170 -2.65 -9.89 -9.05
C GLY A 170 -1.29 -9.97 -9.75
N SER A 171 -0.36 -10.80 -9.25
CA SER A 171 0.97 -11.00 -9.85
C SER A 171 0.87 -11.57 -11.27
N LEU A 172 0.05 -12.61 -11.47
CA LEU A 172 -0.18 -13.18 -12.81
C LEU A 172 -0.86 -12.19 -13.75
N HIS A 173 -1.79 -11.37 -13.25
CA HIS A 173 -2.47 -10.34 -14.06
C HIS A 173 -1.51 -9.23 -14.50
N LEU A 174 -0.56 -8.83 -13.66
CA LEU A 174 0.49 -7.89 -14.03
C LEU A 174 1.41 -8.42 -15.14
N ASN A 175 1.51 -9.74 -15.32
CA ASN A 175 2.27 -10.36 -16.40
C ASN A 175 1.53 -10.40 -17.76
N THR A 176 0.32 -9.83 -17.86
CA THR A 176 -0.39 -9.76 -19.13
C THR A 176 0.19 -8.65 -20.06
N PRO A 177 0.07 -8.80 -21.39
CA PRO A 177 0.58 -7.79 -22.34
C PRO A 177 0.06 -6.38 -22.07
N LYS A 178 -1.16 -6.24 -21.59
CA LYS A 178 -1.77 -4.93 -21.23
C LYS A 178 -1.03 -4.21 -20.10
N ASN A 179 -0.33 -4.96 -19.25
CA ASN A 179 0.37 -4.45 -18.07
C ASN A 179 1.90 -4.47 -18.22
N TYR A 180 2.42 -4.79 -19.42
CA TYR A 180 3.85 -4.91 -19.69
C TYR A 180 4.68 -3.70 -19.22
N LEU A 181 4.22 -2.47 -19.45
CA LEU A 181 4.95 -1.26 -19.06
C LEU A 181 5.08 -1.13 -17.52
N TYR A 182 4.03 -1.48 -16.78
CA TYR A 182 4.06 -1.48 -15.31
C TYR A 182 5.01 -2.56 -14.79
N GLN A 183 4.87 -3.77 -15.31
CA GLN A 183 5.73 -4.88 -14.93
C GLN A 183 7.21 -4.56 -15.19
N ARG A 184 7.54 -4.04 -16.38
CA ARG A 184 8.91 -3.64 -16.71
C ARG A 184 9.44 -2.58 -15.74
N ARG A 185 8.61 -1.59 -15.37
CA ARG A 185 8.97 -0.56 -14.39
C ARG A 185 9.23 -1.14 -13.01
N PHE A 186 8.33 -2.00 -12.52
CA PHE A 186 8.50 -2.65 -11.23
C PHE A 186 9.74 -3.55 -11.22
N MET A 187 9.91 -4.39 -12.23
CA MET A 187 11.07 -5.27 -12.33
C MET A 187 12.38 -4.51 -12.35
N ARG A 188 12.46 -3.38 -13.04
CA ARG A 188 13.66 -2.52 -13.03
C ARG A 188 14.00 -2.05 -11.61
N SER A 189 13.00 -1.60 -10.86
CA SER A 189 13.19 -1.09 -9.50
C SER A 189 13.53 -2.21 -8.51
N LEU A 190 12.80 -3.32 -8.56
CA LEU A 190 13.04 -4.51 -7.73
C LEU A 190 14.42 -5.10 -7.97
N LYS A 191 14.84 -5.28 -9.23
CA LYS A 191 16.20 -5.75 -9.58
C LYS A 191 17.29 -4.79 -9.08
N LYS A 192 17.06 -3.47 -9.15
CA LYS A 192 18.01 -2.49 -8.61
C LYS A 192 18.23 -2.70 -7.11
N LYS A 193 17.15 -2.87 -6.34
CA LYS A 193 17.23 -3.15 -4.90
C LYS A 193 17.87 -4.50 -4.61
N ALA A 194 17.51 -5.54 -5.34
CA ALA A 194 18.10 -6.86 -5.18
C ALA A 194 19.62 -6.82 -5.44
N ARG A 195 20.09 -6.13 -6.50
CA ARG A 195 21.54 -5.95 -6.73
C ARG A 195 22.23 -5.25 -5.57
N ALA A 196 21.61 -4.22 -5.01
CA ALA A 196 22.17 -3.53 -3.84
C ALA A 196 22.22 -4.44 -2.60
N LYS A 197 21.21 -5.32 -2.42
CA LYS A 197 21.25 -6.35 -1.38
C LYS A 197 22.29 -7.43 -1.63
N HIS A 198 22.42 -7.90 -2.86
CA HIS A 198 23.45 -8.86 -3.23
C HIS A 198 24.87 -8.31 -2.99
N ALA A 199 25.09 -7.02 -3.19
CA ALA A 199 26.37 -6.39 -2.88
C ALA A 199 26.71 -6.41 -1.37
N GLN A 200 25.70 -6.40 -0.49
CA GLN A 200 25.85 -6.53 0.96
C GLN A 200 25.91 -8.00 1.41
N TYR A 201 25.16 -8.88 0.74
CA TYR A 201 24.91 -10.28 1.10
C TYR A 201 24.95 -11.16 -0.17
N PRO A 202 26.16 -11.47 -0.71
CA PRO A 202 26.28 -12.21 -1.98
C PRO A 202 25.69 -13.62 -1.95
N GLU A 203 25.59 -14.21 -0.77
CA GLU A 203 25.10 -15.57 -0.54
C GLU A 203 23.56 -15.71 -0.64
N LEU A 204 22.81 -14.61 -0.61
CA LEU A 204 21.34 -14.67 -0.55
C LEU A 204 20.68 -15.29 -1.78
N PHE A 205 21.23 -15.05 -2.97
CA PHE A 205 20.72 -15.56 -4.23
C PHE A 205 21.74 -15.41 -5.37
N ASP A 206 21.51 -16.16 -6.45
CA ASP A 206 22.33 -16.11 -7.66
C ASP A 206 22.01 -14.87 -8.50
N LEU A 207 22.99 -13.97 -8.65
CA LEU A 207 22.85 -12.74 -9.45
C LEU A 207 22.57 -13.04 -10.93
N LYS A 208 23.13 -14.15 -11.51
CA LYS A 208 22.87 -14.52 -12.89
C LYS A 208 21.40 -14.92 -13.07
N LYS A 209 20.82 -15.64 -12.11
CA LYS A 209 19.39 -15.96 -12.13
C LYS A 209 18.53 -14.70 -12.04
N LEU A 210 18.89 -13.73 -11.17
CA LEU A 210 18.19 -12.45 -11.08
C LEU A 210 18.13 -11.71 -12.42
N GLU A 211 19.21 -11.72 -13.20
CA GLU A 211 19.22 -11.01 -14.50
C GLU A 211 18.29 -11.64 -15.52
N ASN A 212 18.04 -12.93 -15.44
CA ASN A 212 17.24 -13.70 -16.39
C ASN A 212 15.72 -13.73 -16.07
N ILE A 213 15.28 -13.29 -14.89
CA ILE A 213 13.86 -13.23 -14.56
C ILE A 213 13.21 -11.96 -15.13
N HIS A 214 11.93 -12.04 -15.50
CA HIS A 214 11.22 -10.94 -16.15
C HIS A 214 9.88 -10.59 -15.48
N THR A 215 9.36 -11.45 -14.61
CA THR A 215 8.04 -11.27 -13.97
C THR A 215 8.16 -11.04 -12.47
N ILE A 216 7.14 -10.41 -11.88
CA ILE A 216 7.05 -10.27 -10.42
C ILE A 216 6.97 -11.66 -9.78
N TYR A 217 6.25 -12.60 -10.39
CA TYR A 217 6.18 -13.96 -9.91
C TYR A 217 7.55 -14.63 -9.80
N ASP A 218 8.38 -14.51 -10.85
CA ASP A 218 9.75 -15.05 -10.84
C ASP A 218 10.62 -14.37 -9.78
N PHE A 219 10.45 -13.04 -9.61
CA PHE A 219 11.14 -12.29 -8.56
C PHE A 219 10.74 -12.78 -7.17
N ASP A 220 9.46 -12.95 -6.94
CA ASP A 220 8.95 -13.43 -5.66
C ASP A 220 9.42 -14.85 -5.37
N ASN A 221 9.49 -15.71 -6.41
CA ASN A 221 9.97 -17.08 -6.28
C ASN A 221 11.48 -17.17 -6.01
N LEU A 222 12.27 -16.31 -6.65
CA LEU A 222 13.75 -16.33 -6.54
C LEU A 222 14.26 -15.53 -5.32
N ILE A 223 13.59 -14.45 -4.97
CA ILE A 223 14.09 -13.46 -4.01
C ILE A 223 13.17 -13.35 -2.80
N THR A 224 11.91 -12.91 -2.99
CA THR A 224 11.01 -12.59 -1.88
C THR A 224 10.76 -13.81 -1.00
N ALA A 225 10.37 -14.93 -1.58
CA ALA A 225 10.03 -16.12 -0.82
C ALA A 225 11.23 -16.66 -0.01
N PRO A 226 12.39 -16.95 -0.62
CA PRO A 226 13.53 -17.51 0.13
C PRO A 226 14.06 -16.59 1.23
N ILE A 227 14.18 -15.28 0.96
CA ILE A 227 14.73 -14.32 1.93
C ILE A 227 13.83 -14.20 3.17
N HIS A 228 12.51 -14.41 3.00
CA HIS A 228 11.54 -14.29 4.08
C HIS A 228 11.07 -15.63 4.67
N GLY A 229 11.70 -16.75 4.26
CA GLY A 229 11.43 -18.08 4.82
C GLY A 229 10.14 -18.74 4.30
N PHE A 230 9.65 -18.30 3.14
CA PHE A 230 8.61 -19.01 2.40
C PHE A 230 9.24 -20.05 1.47
N GLU A 231 8.53 -21.15 1.22
CA GLU A 231 9.03 -22.23 0.38
C GLU A 231 9.19 -21.80 -1.10
N HIS A 232 8.22 -21.08 -1.62
CA HIS A 232 8.15 -20.56 -2.98
C HIS A 232 7.12 -19.43 -3.08
N ALA A 233 6.97 -18.83 -4.27
CA ALA A 233 6.06 -17.70 -4.47
C ALA A 233 4.60 -18.00 -4.11
N GLU A 234 4.10 -19.21 -4.42
CA GLU A 234 2.73 -19.59 -4.05
C GLU A 234 2.52 -19.65 -2.54
N ASP A 235 3.48 -20.22 -1.79
CA ASP A 235 3.43 -20.26 -0.32
C ASP A 235 3.41 -18.83 0.26
N TYR A 236 4.26 -17.96 -0.28
CA TYR A 236 4.24 -16.53 0.05
C TYR A 236 2.87 -15.90 -0.21
N TYR A 237 2.31 -16.10 -1.40
CA TYR A 237 1.03 -15.51 -1.76
C TYR A 237 -0.12 -16.06 -0.90
N GLU A 238 -0.13 -17.35 -0.62
CA GLU A 238 -1.15 -17.97 0.25
C GLU A 238 -1.09 -17.40 1.66
N LYS A 239 0.09 -17.33 2.26
CA LYS A 239 0.28 -16.83 3.63
C LYS A 239 0.11 -15.33 3.77
N CYS A 240 0.22 -14.57 2.67
CA CYS A 240 0.24 -13.10 2.72
C CYS A 240 -0.94 -12.42 2.02
N SER A 241 -1.81 -13.14 1.32
CA SER A 241 -3.00 -12.57 0.68
C SER A 241 -4.03 -12.12 1.70
N ALA A 242 -4.44 -10.86 1.64
CA ALA A 242 -5.38 -10.27 2.58
C ALA A 242 -6.73 -10.98 2.63
N LYS A 243 -7.17 -11.61 1.53
CA LYS A 243 -8.44 -12.37 1.48
C LYS A 243 -8.56 -13.42 2.60
N ASN A 244 -7.45 -13.98 3.07
CA ASN A 244 -7.43 -15.03 4.09
C ASN A 244 -7.56 -14.48 5.52
N PHE A 245 -7.60 -13.16 5.68
CA PHE A 245 -7.61 -12.46 6.97
C PHE A 245 -8.85 -11.58 7.17
N LEU A 246 -9.63 -11.33 6.13
CA LEU A 246 -10.74 -10.37 6.16
C LEU A 246 -11.82 -10.71 7.19
N GLU A 247 -12.12 -11.99 7.37
CA GLU A 247 -13.15 -12.47 8.32
C GLU A 247 -12.75 -12.18 9.79
N ASN A 248 -11.45 -12.09 10.06
CA ASN A 248 -10.93 -11.85 11.41
C ASN A 248 -10.83 -10.36 11.76
N ILE A 249 -11.08 -9.46 10.81
CA ILE A 249 -11.03 -8.01 11.05
C ILE A 249 -12.19 -7.61 11.95
N GLN A 250 -11.86 -6.97 13.08
CA GLN A 250 -12.82 -6.49 14.09
C GLN A 250 -12.89 -4.96 14.14
N ILE A 251 -12.20 -4.26 13.27
CA ILE A 251 -12.14 -2.80 13.21
C ILE A 251 -12.89 -2.33 11.97
N PRO A 252 -13.75 -1.30 12.05
CA PRO A 252 -14.44 -0.76 10.88
C PRO A 252 -13.47 -0.44 9.75
N THR A 253 -13.58 -1.18 8.66
CA THR A 253 -12.64 -1.15 7.53
C THR A 253 -13.37 -0.96 6.21
N GLN A 254 -12.90 -0.01 5.41
CA GLN A 254 -13.44 0.26 4.08
C GLN A 254 -12.43 -0.17 3.02
N ILE A 255 -12.81 -1.07 2.13
CA ILE A 255 -12.06 -1.40 0.93
C ILE A 255 -12.61 -0.60 -0.25
N LEU A 256 -11.74 0.14 -0.95
CA LEU A 256 -12.07 0.93 -2.14
C LEU A 256 -11.31 0.41 -3.35
N ASN A 257 -12.02 -0.19 -4.30
CA ASN A 257 -11.46 -0.66 -5.57
C ASN A 257 -12.23 -0.08 -6.77
N ALA A 258 -11.60 -0.02 -7.95
CA ALA A 258 -12.24 0.38 -9.20
C ALA A 258 -12.36 -0.83 -10.15
N MET A 259 -13.50 -0.97 -10.85
CA MET A 259 -13.72 -2.03 -11.83
C MET A 259 -12.73 -1.97 -13.00
N ASN A 260 -12.28 -0.76 -13.33
CA ASN A 260 -11.33 -0.53 -14.42
C ASN A 260 -9.87 -0.45 -13.96
N ASP A 261 -9.57 -0.88 -12.73
CA ASP A 261 -8.18 -0.94 -12.23
C ASP A 261 -7.39 -1.98 -13.04
N PRO A 262 -6.29 -1.57 -13.73
CA PRO A 262 -5.54 -2.47 -14.61
C PRO A 262 -4.75 -3.56 -13.85
N PHE A 263 -4.65 -3.49 -12.50
CA PHE A 263 -3.90 -4.46 -11.71
C PHE A 263 -4.81 -5.48 -11.00
N LEU A 264 -6.11 -5.20 -10.93
CA LEU A 264 -7.05 -6.05 -10.24
C LEU A 264 -7.81 -6.96 -11.20
N THR A 265 -7.99 -8.21 -10.83
CA THR A 265 -8.76 -9.18 -11.60
C THR A 265 -10.25 -9.10 -11.23
N PRO A 266 -11.17 -9.56 -12.12
CA PRO A 266 -12.58 -9.68 -11.76
C PRO A 266 -12.84 -10.51 -10.48
N LYS A 267 -11.99 -11.50 -10.20
CA LYS A 267 -12.04 -12.30 -8.97
C LYS A 267 -11.85 -11.44 -7.73
N ILE A 268 -10.88 -10.52 -7.74
CA ILE A 268 -10.60 -9.60 -6.63
C ILE A 268 -11.73 -8.58 -6.45
N LEU A 269 -12.39 -8.22 -7.54
CA LEU A 269 -13.51 -7.26 -7.54
C LEU A 269 -14.85 -7.89 -7.11
N ASN A 270 -14.91 -9.21 -6.95
CA ASN A 270 -16.09 -9.87 -6.43
C ASN A 270 -16.19 -9.64 -4.91
N LYS A 271 -17.31 -9.05 -4.46
CA LYS A 271 -17.55 -8.79 -3.04
C LYS A 271 -17.55 -10.05 -2.17
N SER A 272 -17.87 -11.21 -2.72
CA SER A 272 -17.83 -12.48 -1.99
C SER A 272 -16.43 -12.88 -1.52
N ILE A 273 -15.37 -12.31 -2.08
CA ILE A 273 -13.99 -12.55 -1.63
C ILE A 273 -13.72 -11.95 -0.24
N ALA A 274 -14.51 -10.97 0.17
CA ALA A 274 -14.38 -10.31 1.48
C ALA A 274 -14.94 -11.14 2.65
N GLY A 275 -15.54 -12.33 2.38
CA GLY A 275 -16.21 -13.14 3.41
C GLY A 275 -17.41 -12.40 4.04
N HIS A 276 -17.78 -12.79 5.26
CA HIS A 276 -18.92 -12.24 6.00
C HIS A 276 -18.49 -11.45 7.24
N SER A 277 -17.46 -10.62 7.13
CA SER A 277 -17.11 -9.73 8.24
C SER A 277 -18.06 -8.54 8.32
N ASP A 278 -18.70 -8.35 9.45
CA ASP A 278 -19.57 -7.19 9.74
C ASP A 278 -18.75 -5.88 9.82
N HIS A 279 -17.45 -5.96 9.95
CA HIS A 279 -16.55 -4.82 10.07
C HIS A 279 -15.95 -4.37 8.73
N VAL A 280 -16.05 -5.19 7.67
CA VAL A 280 -15.46 -4.87 6.36
C VAL A 280 -16.51 -4.45 5.35
N SER A 281 -16.44 -3.19 4.92
CA SER A 281 -17.27 -2.64 3.86
C SER A 281 -16.52 -2.59 2.53
N TYR A 282 -17.19 -2.93 1.43
CA TYR A 282 -16.59 -2.97 0.10
C TYR A 282 -17.26 -1.94 -0.83
N GLN A 283 -16.51 -0.93 -1.25
CA GLN A 283 -16.92 0.05 -2.25
C GLN A 283 -16.21 -0.22 -3.56
N ILE A 284 -16.95 -0.58 -4.59
CA ILE A 284 -16.45 -0.73 -5.95
C ILE A 284 -17.00 0.40 -6.80
N THR A 285 -16.11 1.20 -7.41
CA THR A 285 -16.49 2.23 -8.38
C THR A 285 -16.33 1.69 -9.80
N SER A 286 -17.11 2.19 -10.75
CA SER A 286 -16.99 1.79 -12.17
C SER A 286 -15.65 2.25 -12.78
N GLN A 287 -15.13 3.38 -12.30
CA GLN A 287 -13.93 4.06 -12.77
C GLN A 287 -13.03 4.41 -11.57
N GLY A 288 -11.74 4.69 -11.82
CA GLY A 288 -10.80 5.07 -10.77
C GLY A 288 -9.33 4.78 -11.14
N GLY A 289 -9.10 3.75 -11.93
CA GLY A 289 -7.76 3.22 -12.18
C GLY A 289 -7.11 2.68 -10.92
N HIS A 290 -5.82 2.41 -10.96
CA HIS A 290 -5.06 1.93 -9.81
C HIS A 290 -4.58 3.10 -8.95
N CYS A 291 -5.14 3.26 -7.75
CA CYS A 291 -4.86 4.36 -6.82
C CYS A 291 -5.08 5.77 -7.41
N GLY A 292 -5.70 5.89 -8.58
CA GLY A 292 -5.72 7.11 -9.37
C GLY A 292 -6.78 8.10 -8.90
N TYR A 293 -8.03 7.82 -9.22
CA TYR A 293 -9.17 8.69 -8.95
C TYR A 293 -8.94 10.17 -9.28
N PRO A 294 -8.33 10.49 -10.46
CA PRO A 294 -7.91 11.85 -10.80
C PRO A 294 -9.08 12.84 -10.86
N ASN A 295 -8.80 14.06 -10.45
CA ASN A 295 -9.72 15.18 -10.54
C ASN A 295 -8.96 16.43 -11.05
N PHE A 296 -9.47 17.10 -12.10
CA PHE A 296 -8.85 18.30 -12.63
C PHE A 296 -9.39 19.58 -12.00
N THR A 297 -10.55 19.52 -11.36
CA THR A 297 -11.24 20.69 -10.83
C THR A 297 -11.00 20.92 -9.33
N ALA A 298 -10.47 19.91 -8.62
CA ALA A 298 -10.18 20.03 -7.19
C ALA A 298 -8.74 19.65 -6.90
N LYS A 299 -8.15 20.30 -5.87
CA LYS A 299 -6.82 19.97 -5.35
C LYS A 299 -6.79 18.58 -4.71
N THR A 300 -7.90 18.18 -4.08
CA THR A 300 -8.08 16.89 -3.42
C THR A 300 -8.72 15.91 -4.41
N TYR A 301 -8.12 14.74 -4.59
CA TYR A 301 -8.68 13.69 -5.42
C TYR A 301 -9.84 12.98 -4.73
N TRP A 302 -10.70 12.33 -5.52
CA TRP A 302 -11.93 11.73 -4.99
C TRP A 302 -11.67 10.68 -3.91
N SER A 303 -10.65 9.82 -4.08
CA SER A 303 -10.28 8.80 -3.08
C SER A 303 -9.77 9.41 -1.76
N GLU A 304 -9.14 10.57 -1.82
CA GLU A 304 -8.67 11.31 -0.63
C GLU A 304 -9.86 11.87 0.16
N ALA A 305 -10.79 12.54 -0.54
CA ALA A 305 -12.01 13.04 0.07
C ALA A 305 -12.89 11.88 0.61
N PHE A 306 -12.93 10.75 -0.10
CA PHE A 306 -13.64 9.55 0.33
C PHE A 306 -13.09 9.01 1.65
N ALA A 307 -11.76 8.86 1.78
CA ALA A 307 -11.13 8.35 2.99
C ALA A 307 -11.33 9.31 4.18
N VAL A 308 -11.18 10.63 3.96
CA VAL A 308 -11.47 11.65 4.98
C VAL A 308 -12.90 11.55 5.47
N ASN A 309 -13.87 11.51 4.58
CA ASN A 309 -15.28 11.43 4.96
C ASN A 309 -15.60 10.14 5.72
N TYR A 310 -14.99 9.02 5.33
CA TYR A 310 -15.15 7.75 6.03
C TYR A 310 -14.57 7.79 7.46
N PHE A 311 -13.44 8.46 7.68
CA PHE A 311 -12.88 8.58 9.02
C PHE A 311 -13.63 9.56 9.92
N LYS A 312 -14.32 10.54 9.34
CA LYS A 312 -15.14 11.52 10.09
C LYS A 312 -16.56 10.99 10.40
N SER A 313 -17.07 10.00 9.68
CA SER A 313 -18.36 9.35 9.97
C SER A 313 -18.26 8.41 11.16
#